data_86124c135b675702f706923b053423ac
#
_entry.id   86124c135b675702f706923b053423ac
#
_cell.length_a   1.000
_cell.length_b   1.000
_cell.length_c   1.000
_cell.angle_alpha   90.00
_cell.angle_beta   90.00
_cell.angle_gamma   90.00
#
_symmetry.space_group_name_H-M   'P 1'
#
loop_
_entity.id
_entity.type
_entity.pdbx_description
1 polymer ?
#
loop_
_entity_poly.entity_id
_entity_poly.type
_entity_poly.pdbx_seq_one_letter_code
_entity_poly.pdbx_strand_id
1 'polypeptide(L)'
;KNLQLLPEGKKAEMEASELHNQESPVRDSTESFIPADGVFVALGTAGSAEMARQMGAALTEKGNIKVNEKMESTIPGLFAAGDCTGGLLQVAKAVYDGAQAGLSANQYVRNRQKK
;
A
#
# COMPACT_ATOMS: atom_id res chain seq x y z
N LYS A 1 -5.98 17.34 4.48
CA LYS A 1 -5.37 18.67 4.58
C LYS A 1 -4.24 18.71 3.57
N ASN A 2 -4.27 19.67 2.66
CA ASN A 2 -3.40 19.74 1.50
C ASN A 2 -2.00 20.23 1.92
N LEU A 3 -0.97 19.50 1.51
CA LEU A 3 0.38 20.02 1.49
C LEU A 3 0.40 21.16 0.45
N GLN A 4 0.46 22.39 0.88
CA GLN A 4 0.57 23.52 -0.03
C GLN A 4 2.01 23.62 -0.51
N LEU A 5 2.24 23.24 -1.77
CA LEU A 5 3.47 23.54 -2.45
C LEU A 5 3.50 25.05 -2.75
N LEU A 6 4.43 25.76 -2.17
CA LEU A 6 4.65 27.18 -2.45
C LEU A 6 5.42 27.36 -3.76
N PRO A 7 5.17 28.45 -4.52
CA PRO A 7 5.85 28.71 -5.79
C PRO A 7 7.37 28.90 -5.63
N GLU A 8 8.09 28.67 -6.74
CA GLU A 8 9.55 28.71 -6.83
C GLU A 8 10.20 29.80 -5.97
N GLY A 9 11.18 29.40 -5.16
CA GLY A 9 11.96 30.27 -4.30
C GLY A 9 11.41 30.50 -2.90
N LYS A 10 10.29 29.86 -2.52
CA LYS A 10 9.78 29.94 -1.15
C LYS A 10 10.06 28.63 -0.40
N LYS A 11 10.36 28.77 0.87
CA LYS A 11 10.70 27.71 1.81
C LYS A 11 9.47 26.83 2.08
N ALA A 12 9.62 25.52 2.06
CA ALA A 12 8.58 24.60 2.48
C ALA A 12 8.58 24.52 4.02
N GLU A 13 7.48 24.95 4.63
CA GLU A 13 7.25 24.74 6.06
C GLU A 13 6.62 23.37 6.25
N MET A 14 7.29 22.52 7.00
CA MET A 14 6.78 21.21 7.39
C MET A 14 6.51 21.23 8.88
N GLU A 15 5.24 21.28 9.26
CA GLU A 15 4.86 21.09 10.66
C GLU A 15 5.05 19.62 11.04
N ALA A 16 5.99 19.37 11.93
CA ALA A 16 6.29 18.01 12.44
C ALA A 16 5.08 17.34 13.13
N SER A 17 4.05 18.10 13.49
CA SER A 17 2.83 17.62 14.14
C SER A 17 1.87 16.88 13.20
N GLU A 18 1.97 17.05 11.88
CA GLU A 18 1.05 16.40 10.93
C GLU A 18 1.52 15.00 10.46
N LEU A 19 2.78 14.64 10.74
CA LEU A 19 3.38 13.37 10.33
C LEU A 19 3.22 12.22 11.32
N HIS A 20 2.72 12.49 12.53
CA HIS A 20 2.62 11.47 13.58
C HIS A 20 1.23 11.42 14.18
N ASN A 21 0.38 10.60 13.60
CA ASN A 21 -0.87 10.18 14.22
C ASN A 21 -0.67 8.88 15.02
N GLN A 22 0.39 8.87 15.86
CA GLN A 22 0.54 7.94 16.97
C GLN A 22 0.95 8.73 18.19
N GLU A 23 0.13 8.66 19.21
CA GLU A 23 0.34 9.29 20.49
C GLU A 23 1.68 8.87 21.09
N SER A 24 2.64 9.77 21.05
CA SER A 24 3.83 9.75 21.90
C SER A 24 3.83 11.00 22.77
N PRO A 25 3.99 10.87 24.10
CA PRO A 25 3.90 12.01 25.01
C PRO A 25 5.26 12.69 25.15
N VAL A 26 5.73 13.36 24.12
CA VAL A 26 6.69 14.48 24.27
C VAL A 26 6.53 15.41 23.07
N ARG A 27 5.72 16.44 23.23
CA ARG A 27 5.73 17.57 22.32
C ARG A 27 6.92 18.45 22.69
N ASP A 28 8.05 18.24 22.03
CA ASP A 28 9.04 19.30 21.90
C ASP A 28 8.61 20.14 20.70
N SER A 29 8.09 21.32 20.97
CA SER A 29 7.57 22.26 19.97
C SER A 29 8.72 23.05 19.30
N THR A 30 9.70 22.33 18.78
CA THR A 30 10.73 22.91 17.91
C THR A 30 10.30 22.65 16.47
N GLU A 31 9.63 23.62 15.88
CA GLU A 31 9.39 23.64 14.42
C GLU A 31 10.75 23.57 13.73
N SER A 32 10.98 22.46 13.00
CA SER A 32 12.20 22.29 12.22
C SER A 32 11.93 22.75 10.80
N PHE A 33 12.66 23.79 10.39
CA PHE A 33 12.58 24.34 9.06
C PHE A 33 13.72 23.81 8.19
N ILE A 34 13.38 23.12 7.08
CA ILE A 34 14.34 22.60 6.12
C ILE A 34 14.11 23.30 4.78
N PRO A 35 15.02 24.15 4.30
CA PRO A 35 14.90 24.73 2.96
C PRO A 35 15.09 23.61 1.92
N ALA A 36 14.15 23.52 0.98
CA ALA A 36 14.18 22.51 -0.08
C ALA A 36 13.51 23.03 -1.35
N ASP A 37 14.03 22.64 -2.52
CA ASP A 37 13.45 22.96 -3.83
C ASP A 37 12.30 22.01 -4.20
N GLY A 38 12.20 20.89 -3.52
CA GLY A 38 11.14 19.90 -3.70
C GLY A 38 11.13 18.88 -2.59
N VAL A 39 9.99 18.25 -2.37
CA VAL A 39 9.81 17.21 -1.33
C VAL A 39 9.21 15.95 -1.95
N PHE A 40 9.85 14.81 -1.74
CA PHE A 40 9.30 13.50 -2.06
C PHE A 40 8.77 12.85 -0.77
N VAL A 41 7.48 12.53 -0.75
CA VAL A 41 6.86 11.83 0.37
C VAL A 41 6.90 10.33 0.11
N ALA A 42 7.65 9.58 0.94
CA ALA A 42 7.82 8.13 0.84
C ALA A 42 7.57 7.47 2.20
N LEU A 43 6.37 7.64 2.75
CA LEU A 43 5.97 7.16 4.07
C LEU A 43 5.52 5.69 4.10
N GLY A 44 5.75 4.96 3.00
CA GLY A 44 5.30 3.58 2.84
C GLY A 44 3.88 3.47 2.30
N THR A 45 3.37 2.27 2.22
CA THR A 45 2.05 1.94 1.69
C THR A 45 1.14 1.50 2.83
N ALA A 46 0.23 2.36 3.27
CA ALA A 46 -0.90 1.93 4.10
C ALA A 46 -1.89 1.17 3.19
N GLY A 47 -1.98 -0.16 3.40
CA GLY A 47 -2.33 -0.85 2.27
C GLY A 47 -3.57 -1.64 2.11
N SER A 48 -3.68 -2.13 0.92
CA SER A 48 -4.58 -3.17 0.43
C SER A 48 -4.60 -4.42 1.32
N ALA A 49 -3.53 -4.71 2.04
CA ALA A 49 -3.47 -5.79 3.02
C ALA A 49 -4.45 -5.59 4.20
N GLU A 50 -4.67 -4.35 4.63
CA GLU A 50 -5.62 -4.08 5.72
C GLU A 50 -7.07 -4.37 5.29
N MET A 51 -7.45 -3.99 4.08
CA MET A 51 -8.77 -4.32 3.53
C MET A 51 -8.96 -5.84 3.43
N ALA A 52 -7.96 -6.56 2.93
CA ALA A 52 -8.00 -8.01 2.83
C ALA A 52 -8.09 -8.68 4.22
N ARG A 53 -7.39 -8.14 5.22
CA ARG A 53 -7.47 -8.60 6.62
C ARG A 53 -8.88 -8.42 7.19
N GLN A 54 -9.50 -7.28 6.97
CA GLN A 54 -10.89 -7.01 7.41
C GLN A 54 -11.89 -7.95 6.76
N MET A 55 -11.63 -8.38 5.52
CA MET A 55 -12.42 -9.40 4.83
C MET A 55 -12.15 -10.83 5.33
N GLY A 56 -11.17 -11.03 6.21
CA GLY A 56 -10.79 -12.33 6.77
C GLY A 56 -9.76 -13.12 5.95
N ALA A 57 -9.08 -12.48 5.00
CA ALA A 57 -8.00 -13.12 4.26
C ALA A 57 -6.78 -13.38 5.18
N ALA A 58 -6.16 -14.54 5.03
CA ALA A 58 -4.93 -14.84 5.76
C ALA A 58 -3.78 -13.95 5.29
N LEU A 59 -2.99 -13.49 6.25
CA LEU A 59 -1.76 -12.77 6.01
C LEU A 59 -0.54 -13.64 6.35
N THR A 60 0.60 -13.28 5.78
CA THR A 60 1.90 -13.82 6.17
C THR A 60 2.35 -13.19 7.49
N GLU A 61 3.39 -13.72 8.12
CA GLU A 61 4.01 -13.13 9.34
C GLU A 61 4.49 -11.69 9.13
N LYS A 62 4.78 -11.31 7.89
CA LYS A 62 5.19 -9.95 7.50
C LYS A 62 4.01 -9.02 7.18
N GLY A 63 2.77 -9.48 7.37
CA GLY A 63 1.57 -8.69 7.11
C GLY A 63 1.15 -8.62 5.62
N ASN A 64 1.77 -9.39 4.73
CA ASN A 64 1.39 -9.44 3.32
C ASN A 64 0.22 -10.42 3.10
N ILE A 65 -0.60 -10.20 2.08
CA ILE A 65 -1.70 -11.09 1.73
C ILE A 65 -1.14 -12.44 1.27
N LYS A 66 -1.54 -13.52 1.94
CA LYS A 66 -1.15 -14.88 1.56
C LYS A 66 -1.90 -15.30 0.31
N VAL A 67 -1.17 -15.63 -0.75
CA VAL A 67 -1.71 -16.13 -2.02
C VAL A 67 -1.03 -17.42 -2.45
N ASN A 68 -1.71 -18.18 -3.32
CA ASN A 68 -1.13 -19.34 -4.01
C ASN A 68 -0.48 -18.92 -5.35
N GLU A 69 0.01 -19.88 -6.13
CA GLU A 69 0.62 -19.66 -7.44
C GLU A 69 -0.32 -19.01 -8.46
N LYS A 70 -1.63 -19.09 -8.24
CA LYS A 70 -2.67 -18.47 -9.07
C LYS A 70 -3.09 -17.09 -8.57
N MET A 71 -2.36 -16.53 -7.61
CA MET A 71 -2.69 -15.27 -6.95
C MET A 71 -4.05 -15.28 -6.21
N GLU A 72 -4.58 -16.46 -5.89
CA GLU A 72 -5.79 -16.63 -5.10
C GLU A 72 -5.47 -16.46 -3.62
N SER A 73 -6.23 -15.64 -2.92
CA SER A 73 -6.16 -15.54 -1.47
C SER A 73 -6.89 -16.73 -0.79
N THR A 74 -6.93 -16.73 0.53
CA THR A 74 -7.71 -17.70 1.29
C THR A 74 -9.22 -17.48 1.20
N ILE A 75 -9.65 -16.35 0.66
CA ILE A 75 -11.06 -16.01 0.44
C ILE A 75 -11.45 -16.35 -1.01
N PRO A 76 -12.44 -17.22 -1.25
CA PRO A 76 -12.87 -17.56 -2.60
C PRO A 76 -13.33 -16.35 -3.41
N GLY A 77 -12.69 -16.11 -4.56
CA GLY A 77 -12.98 -14.97 -5.44
C GLY A 77 -12.22 -13.69 -5.10
N LEU A 78 -11.38 -13.71 -4.07
CA LEU A 78 -10.45 -12.61 -3.77
C LEU A 78 -9.04 -12.97 -4.26
N PHE A 79 -8.50 -12.13 -5.12
CA PHE A 79 -7.16 -12.25 -5.69
C PHE A 79 -6.31 -11.07 -5.23
N ALA A 80 -5.01 -11.29 -5.07
CA ALA A 80 -4.07 -10.23 -4.72
C ALA A 80 -2.79 -10.36 -5.55
N ALA A 81 -2.22 -9.22 -5.95
CA ALA A 81 -1.07 -9.17 -6.84
C ALA A 81 -0.17 -7.97 -6.50
N GLY A 82 1.12 -8.07 -6.80
CA GLY A 82 2.10 -7.02 -6.59
C GLY A 82 2.60 -6.94 -5.15
N ASP A 83 2.96 -5.75 -4.71
CA ASP A 83 3.65 -5.50 -3.45
C ASP A 83 2.88 -6.00 -2.21
N CYS A 84 1.56 -5.98 -2.26
CA CYS A 84 0.72 -6.46 -1.15
C CYS A 84 0.85 -7.96 -0.86
N THR A 85 1.39 -8.74 -1.79
CA THR A 85 1.69 -10.16 -1.61
C THR A 85 3.11 -10.42 -1.09
N GLY A 86 3.92 -9.37 -1.00
CA GLY A 86 5.32 -9.44 -0.55
C GLY A 86 6.26 -10.03 -1.60
N GLY A 87 7.43 -10.50 -1.14
CA GLY A 87 8.49 -10.99 -2.01
C GLY A 87 9.32 -9.87 -2.62
N LEU A 88 9.71 -9.99 -3.87
CA LEU A 88 10.50 -8.97 -4.57
C LEU A 88 9.61 -7.78 -4.92
N LEU A 89 9.88 -6.63 -4.32
CA LEU A 89 9.13 -5.38 -4.55
C LEU A 89 9.65 -4.67 -5.81
N GLN A 90 9.21 -5.13 -6.98
CA GLN A 90 9.61 -4.63 -8.29
C GLN A 90 8.42 -4.56 -9.24
N VAL A 91 8.42 -3.56 -10.12
CA VAL A 91 7.36 -3.36 -11.12
C VAL A 91 7.16 -4.59 -12.00
N ALA A 92 8.26 -5.24 -12.43
CA ALA A 92 8.18 -6.43 -13.27
C ALA A 92 7.42 -7.58 -12.58
N LYS A 93 7.64 -7.78 -11.27
CA LYS A 93 6.86 -8.76 -10.48
C LYS A 93 5.40 -8.35 -10.40
N ALA A 94 5.11 -7.10 -10.11
CA ALA A 94 3.74 -6.61 -9.97
C ALA A 94 2.94 -6.79 -11.28
N VAL A 95 3.57 -6.56 -12.43
CA VAL A 95 2.96 -6.81 -13.76
C VAL A 95 2.68 -8.29 -13.97
N TYR A 96 3.64 -9.16 -13.68
CA TYR A 96 3.47 -10.62 -13.79
C TYR A 96 2.35 -11.11 -12.87
N ASP A 97 2.38 -10.75 -11.59
CA ASP A 97 1.38 -11.13 -10.61
C ASP A 97 -0.03 -10.66 -11.06
N GLY A 98 -0.13 -9.44 -11.57
CA GLY A 98 -1.37 -8.86 -12.07
C GLY A 98 -1.94 -9.64 -13.26
N ALA A 99 -1.10 -10.02 -14.21
CA ALA A 99 -1.50 -10.86 -15.33
C ALA A 99 -2.01 -12.23 -14.86
N GLN A 100 -1.28 -12.87 -13.95
CA GLN A 100 -1.65 -14.16 -13.36
C GLN A 100 -2.97 -14.08 -12.58
N ALA A 101 -3.15 -13.04 -11.77
CA ALA A 101 -4.38 -12.80 -11.02
C ALA A 101 -5.58 -12.59 -11.96
N GLY A 102 -5.40 -11.81 -13.03
CA GLY A 102 -6.46 -11.56 -14.02
C GLY A 102 -6.91 -12.81 -14.74
N LEU A 103 -5.97 -13.66 -15.18
CA LEU A 103 -6.29 -14.96 -15.80
C LEU A 103 -7.04 -15.88 -14.84
N SER A 104 -6.58 -15.95 -13.59
CA SER A 104 -7.18 -16.79 -12.55
C SER A 104 -8.58 -16.31 -12.17
N ALA A 105 -8.79 -15.01 -12.05
CA ALA A 105 -10.10 -14.41 -11.78
C ALA A 105 -11.10 -14.71 -12.92
N ASN A 106 -10.67 -14.55 -14.17
CA ASN A 106 -11.51 -14.91 -15.33
C ASN A 106 -11.91 -16.39 -15.29
N GLN A 107 -10.97 -17.28 -15.01
CA GLN A 107 -11.27 -18.72 -14.91
C GLN A 107 -12.23 -19.01 -13.74
N TYR A 108 -12.07 -18.37 -12.61
CA TYR A 108 -12.97 -18.49 -11.46
C TYR A 108 -14.41 -18.09 -11.81
N VAL A 109 -14.61 -16.95 -12.47
CA VAL A 109 -15.94 -16.48 -12.90
C VAL A 109 -16.58 -17.45 -13.89
N ARG A 110 -15.83 -17.88 -14.91
CA ARG A 110 -16.33 -18.84 -15.91
C ARG A 110 -16.76 -20.17 -15.29
N ASN A 111 -16.03 -20.66 -14.30
CA ASN A 111 -16.36 -21.90 -13.63
C ASN A 111 -17.63 -21.78 -12.77
N ARG A 112 -17.95 -20.60 -12.26
CA ARG A 112 -19.18 -20.34 -11.51
C ARG A 112 -20.41 -20.20 -12.40
N GLN A 113 -20.24 -19.71 -13.62
CA GLN A 113 -21.34 -19.58 -14.58
C GLN A 113 -21.78 -20.93 -15.20
N LYS A 114 -20.96 -21.97 -15.09
CA LYS A 114 -21.26 -23.32 -15.59
C LYS A 114 -22.00 -24.21 -14.59
N LYS A 115 -22.21 -23.73 -13.39
CA LYS A 115 -23.00 -24.41 -12.33
C LYS A 115 -24.38 -23.80 -12.22
#